data_9cc0cd554cb848fc02155cd183a5683b
#
_entry.id   9cc0cd554cb848fc02155cd183a5683b
#
_cell.length_a   1.000
_cell.length_b   1.000
_cell.length_c   1.000
_cell.angle_alpha   90.00
_cell.angle_beta   90.00
_cell.angle_gamma   90.00
#
_symmetry.space_group_name_H-M   'P 1'
#
loop_
_entity.id
_entity.type
_entity.pdbx_description
1 polymer ?
#
loop_
_entity_poly.entity_id
_entity_poly.type
_entity_poly.pdbx_seq_one_letter_code
_entity_poly.pdbx_strand_id
1 'polypeptide(L)' 'MAKAIILIKSEPGKDREVAGKIKEIKGVENVYLAAGRYDVVAEVQTPDDASMLALAYDSVRIISGIRDTHTMFCLPV' A
#
# COMPACT_ATOMS: atom_id res chain seq x y z
N MET A 1 -1.43 17.99 -1.85
CA MET A 1 -1.24 16.59 -2.24
C MET A 1 -1.52 15.68 -1.06
N ALA A 2 -2.10 14.55 -1.31
CA ALA A 2 -2.38 13.58 -0.26
C ALA A 2 -1.20 12.62 -0.11
N LYS A 3 -0.84 12.32 1.13
CA LYS A 3 0.19 11.33 1.43
C LYS A 3 -0.38 10.30 2.40
N ALA A 4 -0.03 9.04 2.19
CA ALA A 4 -0.50 7.96 3.05
C ALA A 4 0.55 6.87 3.18
N ILE A 5 0.43 6.12 4.26
CA ILE A 5 1.17 4.88 4.45
C ILE A 5 0.15 3.78 4.44
N ILE A 6 0.36 2.78 3.58
CA ILE A 6 -0.52 1.62 3.51
C ILE A 6 0.21 0.44 4.12
N LEU A 7 -0.38 -0.13 5.17
CA LEU A 7 0.11 -1.33 5.82
C LEU A 7 -0.64 -2.51 5.25
N ILE A 8 0.08 -3.53 4.81
CA ILE A 8 -0.52 -4.64 4.09
C ILE A 8 -0.13 -5.96 4.77
N LYS A 9 -1.15 -6.78 5.01
CA LYS A 9 -0.95 -8.15 5.47
C LYS A 9 -1.19 -9.08 4.29
N SER A 10 -0.17 -9.86 3.96
CA SER A 10 -0.26 -10.79 2.84
C SER A 10 -0.53 -12.21 3.30
N GLU A 11 -0.97 -13.06 2.37
CA GLU A 11 -1.02 -14.49 2.60
C GLU A 11 0.40 -15.02 2.81
N PRO A 12 0.57 -16.08 3.62
CA PRO A 12 1.89 -16.65 3.87
C PRO A 12 2.64 -16.96 2.57
N GLY A 13 3.88 -16.48 2.48
CA GLY A 13 4.72 -16.72 1.31
C GLY A 13 4.44 -15.83 0.11
N LYS A 14 3.49 -14.89 0.22
CA LYS A 14 3.12 -14.00 -0.89
C LYS A 14 3.64 -12.58 -0.74
N ASP A 15 4.35 -12.29 0.32
CA ASP A 15 4.77 -10.93 0.66
C ASP A 15 5.62 -10.28 -0.45
N ARG A 16 6.60 -10.99 -0.99
CA ARG A 16 7.47 -10.45 -2.05
C ARG A 16 6.70 -10.22 -3.35
N GLU A 17 5.81 -11.13 -3.70
CA GLU A 17 4.98 -11.01 -4.90
C GLU A 17 4.04 -9.82 -4.78
N VAL A 18 3.39 -9.67 -3.63
CA VAL A 18 2.49 -8.56 -3.35
C VAL A 18 3.26 -7.24 -3.39
N ALA A 19 4.41 -7.18 -2.73
CA ALA A 19 5.25 -5.98 -2.72
C ALA A 19 5.66 -5.56 -4.14
N GLY A 20 6.03 -6.53 -4.96
CA GLY A 20 6.41 -6.27 -6.36
C GLY A 20 5.28 -5.66 -7.18
N LYS A 21 4.06 -6.15 -6.98
CA LYS A 21 2.89 -5.62 -7.68
C LYS A 21 2.53 -4.22 -7.19
N ILE A 22 2.62 -3.98 -5.90
CA ILE A 22 2.34 -2.66 -5.32
C ILE A 22 3.33 -1.63 -5.84
N LYS A 23 4.60 -1.99 -5.95
CA LYS A 23 5.64 -1.09 -6.41
C LYS A 23 5.37 -0.54 -7.82
N GLU A 24 4.63 -1.26 -8.64
CA GLU A 24 4.31 -0.85 -9.99
C GLU A 24 3.15 0.13 -10.09
N ILE A 25 2.42 0.36 -9.00
CA ILE A 25 1.25 1.23 -8.99
C ILE A 25 1.72 2.69 -9.03
N LYS A 26 1.13 3.47 -9.95
CA LYS A 26 1.42 4.90 -10.02
C LYS A 26 0.97 5.58 -8.74
N GLY A 27 1.86 6.36 -8.13
CA GLY A 27 1.60 7.03 -6.86
C GLY A 27 2.35 6.38 -5.70
N VAL A 28 2.76 5.14 -5.85
CA VAL A 28 3.57 4.46 -4.84
C VAL A 28 5.01 4.92 -4.96
N GLU A 29 5.54 5.51 -3.88
CA GLU A 29 6.89 6.05 -3.87
C GLU A 29 7.90 5.03 -3.38
N ASN A 30 7.59 4.33 -2.31
CA ASN A 30 8.48 3.34 -1.72
C ASN A 30 7.66 2.16 -1.20
N VAL A 31 8.25 0.97 -1.28
CA VAL A 31 7.65 -0.26 -0.74
C VAL A 31 8.71 -0.99 0.06
N TYR A 32 8.34 -1.44 1.24
CA TYR A 32 9.23 -2.18 2.14
C TYR A 32 8.60 -3.49 2.54
N LEU A 33 9.43 -4.53 2.67
CA LEU A 33 9.03 -5.73 3.39
C LEU A 33 9.26 -5.46 4.87
N ALA A 34 8.33 -5.87 5.70
CA ALA A 34 8.40 -5.62 7.13
C ALA A 34 8.23 -6.92 7.90
N ALA A 35 8.77 -6.96 9.09
CA ALA A 35 8.57 -8.08 10.01
C ALA A 35 7.66 -7.62 11.14
N GLY A 36 6.64 -8.43 11.46
CA GLY A 36 5.70 -8.12 12.53
C GLY A 36 4.27 -8.30 12.11
N ARG A 37 3.41 -7.38 12.56
CA ARG A 37 1.97 -7.49 12.30
C ARG A 37 1.62 -7.37 10.83
N TYR A 38 2.35 -6.54 10.10
CA TYR A 38 2.14 -6.35 8.66
C TYR A 38 3.38 -6.79 7.90
N ASP A 39 3.18 -7.26 6.68
CA ASP A 39 4.25 -7.85 5.87
C ASP A 39 4.84 -6.87 4.87
N VAL A 40 4.03 -5.91 4.42
CA VAL A 40 4.44 -4.93 3.41
C VAL A 40 3.98 -3.54 3.85
N VAL A 41 4.86 -2.56 3.64
CA VAL A 41 4.56 -1.16 3.94
C VAL A 41 4.80 -0.36 2.67
N ALA A 42 3.82 0.42 2.25
CA ALA A 42 3.93 1.27 1.07
C ALA A 42 3.75 2.74 1.44
N GLU A 43 4.64 3.58 0.92
CA GLU A 43 4.51 5.02 1.02
C GLU A 43 3.92 5.53 -0.29
N VAL A 44 2.81 6.25 -0.21
CA VAL A 44 2.02 6.63 -1.39
C VAL A 44 1.73 8.13 -1.36
N GLN A 45 1.77 8.74 -2.53
CA GLN A 45 1.42 10.14 -2.68
C GLN A 45 0.55 10.31 -3.92
N THR A 46 -0.56 11.03 -3.78
CA THR A 46 -1.49 11.31 -4.87
C THR A 46 -1.86 12.79 -4.86
N PRO A 47 -2.45 13.32 -5.96
CA PRO A 47 -2.83 14.73 -6.01
C PRO A 47 -3.85 15.13 -4.94
N ASP A 48 -4.77 14.24 -4.59
CA ASP A 48 -5.84 14.52 -3.63
C ASP A 48 -6.30 13.26 -2.90
N ASP A 49 -7.20 13.45 -1.94
CA ASP A 49 -7.71 12.35 -1.11
C ASP A 49 -8.54 11.37 -1.92
N ALA A 50 -9.31 11.85 -2.89
CA ALA A 50 -10.14 10.97 -3.72
C ALA A 50 -9.27 10.01 -4.53
N SER A 51 -8.16 10.52 -5.09
CA SER A 51 -7.21 9.68 -5.82
C SER A 51 -6.54 8.66 -4.91
N MET A 52 -6.29 9.04 -3.65
CA MET A 52 -5.71 8.12 -2.66
C MET A 52 -6.68 6.98 -2.36
N LEU A 53 -7.95 7.29 -2.14
CA LEU A 53 -8.96 6.26 -1.89
C LEU A 53 -9.12 5.34 -3.10
N ALA A 54 -9.13 5.91 -4.31
CA ALA A 54 -9.21 5.12 -5.53
C ALA A 54 -8.01 4.17 -5.65
N LEU A 55 -6.81 4.66 -5.35
CA LEU A 55 -5.61 3.82 -5.38
C LEU A 55 -5.75 2.65 -4.41
N ALA A 56 -6.17 2.93 -3.17
CA ALA A 56 -6.31 1.90 -2.16
C ALA A 56 -7.37 0.85 -2.55
N TYR A 57 -8.53 1.29 -3.02
CA TYR A 57 -9.62 0.38 -3.37
C TYR A 57 -9.45 -0.31 -4.71
N ASP A 58 -9.03 0.43 -5.73
CA ASP A 58 -9.05 -0.07 -7.10
C ASP A 58 -7.74 -0.72 -7.53
N SER A 59 -6.63 -0.36 -6.88
CA SER A 59 -5.33 -0.84 -7.29
C SER A 59 -4.66 -1.75 -6.27
N VAL A 60 -4.76 -1.43 -4.97
CA VAL A 60 -4.10 -2.22 -3.93
C VAL A 60 -4.95 -3.40 -3.49
N ARG A 61 -6.20 -3.15 -3.12
CA ARG A 61 -7.04 -4.20 -2.54
C ARG A 61 -7.40 -5.31 -3.52
N ILE A 62 -7.27 -5.09 -4.81
CA ILE A 62 -7.57 -6.12 -5.81
C ILE A 62 -6.40 -7.07 -6.05
N ILE A 63 -5.23 -6.80 -5.48
CA ILE A 63 -4.06 -7.65 -5.68
C ILE A 63 -4.28 -8.99 -4.99
N SER A 64 -4.07 -10.06 -5.75
CA SER A 64 -4.16 -11.42 -5.19
C SER A 64 -3.05 -11.64 -4.16
N GLY A 65 -3.39 -12.27 -3.06
CA GLY A 65 -2.44 -12.55 -1.99
C GLY A 65 -2.51 -11.58 -0.81
N ILE A 66 -3.35 -10.57 -0.89
CA ILE A 66 -3.56 -9.62 0.21
C ILE A 66 -4.68 -10.13 1.11
N ARG A 67 -4.42 -10.18 2.41
CA ARG A 67 -5.40 -10.56 3.42
C ARG A 67 -6.07 -9.34 4.04
N ASP A 68 -5.30 -8.28 4.28
CA ASP A 68 -5.81 -7.10 4.97
C ASP A 68 -4.97 -5.89 4.61
N THR A 69 -5.58 -4.72 4.61
CA THR A 69 -4.89 -3.46 4.38
C THR A 69 -5.36 -2.42 5.38
N HIS A 70 -4.44 -1.54 5.74
CA HIS A 70 -4.73 -0.42 6.61
C HIS A 70 -4.10 0.83 6.00
N THR A 71 -4.92 1.75 5.53
CA THR A 71 -4.45 2.99 4.93
C THR A 71 -4.48 4.11 5.96
N MET A 72 -3.32 4.71 6.21
CA MET A 72 -3.18 5.82 7.15
C MET A 72 -2.83 7.08 6.36
N PHE A 73 -3.75 8.05 6.34
CA PHE A 73 -3.46 9.35 5.76
C PHE A 73 -2.47 10.07 6.65
N CYS A 74 -1.47 10.70 6.04
CA CYS A 74 -0.38 11.36 6.75
C CYS A 74 -0.36 12.84 6.45
N LEU A 75 -0.10 13.65 7.48
CA LEU A 75 0.10 15.07 7.35
C LEU A 75 1.57 15.37 7.65
N PRO A 76 2.34 15.87 6.68
CA PRO A 76 3.73 16.22 6.93
C PRO A 76 3.84 17.32 8.00
N VAL A 77 4.81 17.20 8.86
CA VAL A 77 5.03 18.16 9.95
C VAL A 77 6.14 19.11 9.60
#